data_77ea638a8faf1570b04223d2883f5ffa
#
_entry.id   77ea638a8faf1570b04223d2883f5ffa
#
_cell.length_a   1.000
_cell.length_b   1.000
_cell.length_c   1.000
_cell.angle_alpha   90.00
_cell.angle_beta   90.00
_cell.angle_gamma   90.00
#
_symmetry.space_group_name_H-M   'P 1'
#
loop_
_entity.id
_entity.type
_entity.pdbx_description
1 polymer ?
#
loop_
_entity_poly.entity_id
_entity_poly.type
_entity_poly.pdbx_seq_one_letter_code
_entity_poly.pdbx_strand_id
1 'polypeptide(L)'
;MTREDDYWTIVSGGRAEARRRRLEHRDRIVSRVYTLLAVLLLLGGLAIICTPPLNQWVTDGRLTATAQAAQVSAATATDTDTRLEAADEYNRRLAAQQVQIGEIIRADGTRDADFKDDTEYQSLLRLDATGTMGVLSIPAIGVELPIRHGTGADVLDDGLGHVHGTSLPVGGKNTRTVISGHTNMEGRTLFTRLDELRKGQTFTIGVYGRVLHYRITGIRITSPKDTDALRIQPGRDLATLVTCTDTGNSRRLLVTGERYTPTPSETREIG
;
A
#
# COMPACT_ATOMS: atom_id res chain seq x y z
N MET A 1 2.97 92.86 -5.33
CA MET A 1 2.53 91.47 -5.28
C MET A 1 1.08 91.48 -5.70
N THR A 2 0.82 91.04 -6.93
CA THR A 2 -0.46 91.21 -7.60
C THR A 2 -1.42 90.03 -7.28
N ARG A 3 -2.71 90.34 -7.32
CA ARG A 3 -3.83 89.39 -7.07
C ARG A 3 -3.79 88.17 -8.00
N GLU A 4 -3.01 88.18 -9.08
CA GLU A 4 -2.75 87.16 -10.05
C GLU A 4 -1.79 86.05 -9.49
N ASP A 5 -0.78 86.46 -8.74
CA ASP A 5 0.20 85.52 -8.17
C ASP A 5 -0.42 84.59 -7.15
N ASP A 6 -1.38 85.11 -6.34
CA ASP A 6 -2.15 84.27 -5.37
C ASP A 6 -3.07 83.26 -6.05
N TYR A 7 -3.71 83.70 -7.18
CA TYR A 7 -4.59 82.77 -7.94
C TYR A 7 -3.82 81.62 -8.53
N TRP A 8 -2.66 81.83 -9.13
CA TRP A 8 -1.85 80.73 -9.71
C TRP A 8 -1.25 79.82 -8.66
N THR A 9 -0.93 80.29 -7.47
CA THR A 9 -0.44 79.52 -6.37
C THR A 9 -1.52 78.57 -5.82
N ILE A 10 -2.75 79.05 -5.67
CA ILE A 10 -3.91 78.23 -5.21
C ILE A 10 -4.28 77.17 -6.28
N VAL A 11 -4.33 77.53 -7.54
CA VAL A 11 -4.72 76.55 -8.59
C VAL A 11 -3.63 75.54 -8.86
N SER A 12 -2.36 75.87 -8.76
CA SER A 12 -1.25 74.90 -8.93
C SER A 12 -1.12 73.99 -7.71
N GLY A 13 -1.34 74.49 -6.50
CA GLY A 13 -1.36 73.69 -5.27
C GLY A 13 -2.46 72.64 -5.30
N GLY A 14 -3.68 73.03 -5.70
CA GLY A 14 -4.80 72.07 -5.81
C GLY A 14 -4.57 70.96 -6.83
N ARG A 15 -3.92 71.24 -7.99
CA ARG A 15 -3.56 70.24 -8.97
C ARG A 15 -2.47 69.26 -8.49
N ALA A 16 -1.50 69.76 -7.74
CA ALA A 16 -0.43 68.97 -7.17
C ALA A 16 -0.99 68.01 -6.09
N GLU A 17 -1.87 68.49 -5.23
CA GLU A 17 -2.54 67.62 -4.23
C GLU A 17 -3.44 66.57 -4.87
N ALA A 18 -4.23 66.94 -5.88
CA ALA A 18 -5.07 65.95 -6.60
C ALA A 18 -4.23 64.87 -7.28
N ARG A 19 -3.07 65.21 -7.86
CA ARG A 19 -2.13 64.26 -8.44
C ARG A 19 -1.53 63.34 -7.37
N ARG A 20 -1.15 63.89 -6.22
CA ARG A 20 -0.59 63.15 -5.09
C ARG A 20 -1.60 62.13 -4.53
N ARG A 21 -2.87 62.50 -4.32
CA ARG A 21 -3.95 61.60 -3.90
C ARG A 21 -4.22 60.50 -4.90
N ARG A 22 -4.15 60.75 -6.22
CA ARG A 22 -4.29 59.73 -7.26
C ARG A 22 -3.14 58.73 -7.25
N LEU A 23 -1.91 59.19 -7.02
CA LEU A 23 -0.73 58.32 -6.90
C LEU A 23 -0.82 57.46 -5.67
N GLU A 24 -1.15 58.01 -4.50
CA GLU A 24 -1.34 57.25 -3.25
C GLU A 24 -2.48 56.25 -3.35
N HIS A 25 -3.57 56.56 -4.07
CA HIS A 25 -4.66 55.61 -4.29
C HIS A 25 -4.25 54.49 -5.20
N ARG A 26 -3.51 54.77 -6.28
CA ARG A 26 -2.95 53.77 -7.20
C ARG A 26 -1.99 52.84 -6.48
N ASP A 27 -1.10 53.38 -5.65
CA ASP A 27 -0.11 52.59 -4.91
C ASP A 27 -0.76 51.67 -3.90
N ARG A 28 -1.86 52.12 -3.24
CA ARG A 28 -2.66 51.25 -2.37
C ARG A 28 -3.38 50.12 -3.10
N ILE A 29 -3.90 50.40 -4.32
CA ILE A 29 -4.53 49.37 -5.15
C ILE A 29 -3.47 48.36 -5.61
N VAL A 30 -2.33 48.83 -6.10
CA VAL A 30 -1.22 48.00 -6.56
C VAL A 30 -0.69 47.12 -5.42
N SER A 31 -0.48 47.70 -4.24
CA SER A 31 -0.07 46.94 -3.04
C SER A 31 -1.07 45.86 -2.68
N ARG A 32 -2.39 46.14 -2.68
CA ARG A 32 -3.42 45.16 -2.43
C ARG A 32 -3.44 44.02 -3.45
N VAL A 33 -3.24 44.36 -4.74
CA VAL A 33 -3.18 43.35 -5.80
C VAL A 33 -1.98 42.41 -5.59
N TYR A 34 -0.81 42.96 -5.30
CA TYR A 34 0.39 42.17 -5.02
C TYR A 34 0.20 41.29 -3.76
N THR A 35 -0.42 41.82 -2.70
CA THR A 35 -0.73 41.03 -1.50
C THR A 35 -1.67 39.88 -1.83
N LEU A 36 -2.73 40.14 -2.61
CA LEU A 36 -3.67 39.08 -3.02
C LEU A 36 -2.99 38.01 -3.88
N LEU A 37 -2.14 38.44 -4.84
CA LEU A 37 -1.36 37.49 -5.66
C LEU A 37 -0.40 36.65 -4.80
N ALA A 38 0.28 37.27 -3.83
CA ALA A 38 1.17 36.54 -2.92
C ALA A 38 0.42 35.54 -2.07
N VAL A 39 -0.76 35.89 -1.55
CA VAL A 39 -1.62 34.97 -0.78
C VAL A 39 -2.11 33.84 -1.66
N LEU A 40 -2.55 34.10 -2.89
CA LEU A 40 -2.98 33.06 -3.84
C LEU A 40 -1.86 32.10 -4.19
N LEU A 41 -0.64 32.60 -4.43
CA LEU A 41 0.54 31.77 -4.68
C LEU A 41 0.88 30.90 -3.46
N LEU A 42 0.80 31.47 -2.27
CA LEU A 42 1.08 30.75 -1.03
C LEU A 42 0.04 29.65 -0.76
N LEU A 43 -1.24 29.95 -0.97
CA LEU A 43 -2.31 28.97 -0.86
C LEU A 43 -2.20 27.86 -1.92
N GLY A 44 -1.88 28.25 -3.16
CA GLY A 44 -1.63 27.30 -4.26
C GLY A 44 -0.44 26.38 -3.97
N GLY A 45 0.67 26.95 -3.49
CA GLY A 45 1.84 26.18 -3.07
C GLY A 45 1.54 25.23 -1.91
N LEU A 46 0.79 25.69 -0.90
CA LEU A 46 0.37 24.87 0.22
C LEU A 46 -0.55 23.73 -0.23
N ALA A 47 -1.48 23.99 -1.15
CA ALA A 47 -2.35 22.96 -1.72
C ALA A 47 -1.55 21.87 -2.44
N ILE A 48 -0.56 22.24 -3.25
CA ILE A 48 0.32 21.29 -3.94
C ILE A 48 1.10 20.41 -2.94
N ILE A 49 1.61 21.00 -1.86
CA ILE A 49 2.37 20.26 -0.84
C ILE A 49 1.46 19.31 -0.05
N CYS A 50 0.22 19.73 0.25
CA CYS A 50 -0.71 18.93 1.06
C CYS A 50 -1.44 17.83 0.27
N THR A 51 -1.53 17.92 -1.07
CA THR A 51 -2.29 16.97 -1.89
C THR A 51 -1.74 15.54 -1.82
N PRO A 52 -0.41 15.28 -1.95
CA PRO A 52 0.12 13.92 -1.89
C PRO A 52 -0.16 13.20 -0.57
N PRO A 53 0.13 13.76 0.62
CA PRO A 53 -0.14 13.09 1.88
C PRO A 53 -1.65 12.87 2.14
N LEU A 54 -2.50 13.78 1.67
CA LEU A 54 -3.95 13.63 1.81
C LEU A 54 -4.48 12.46 0.97
N ASN A 55 -4.03 12.35 -0.28
CA ASN A 55 -4.42 11.26 -1.16
C ASN A 55 -3.95 9.90 -0.62
N GLN A 56 -2.72 9.83 -0.11
CA GLN A 56 -2.18 8.63 0.52
C GLN A 56 -3.03 8.22 1.73
N TRP A 57 -3.33 9.14 2.63
CA TRP A 57 -4.15 8.88 3.82
C TRP A 57 -5.55 8.36 3.46
N VAL A 58 -6.21 8.96 2.46
CA VAL A 58 -7.54 8.51 1.99
C VAL A 58 -7.48 7.11 1.38
N THR A 59 -6.44 6.83 0.60
CA THR A 59 -6.29 5.54 -0.09
C THR A 59 -5.95 4.42 0.90
N ASP A 60 -5.00 4.64 1.80
CA ASP A 60 -4.65 3.68 2.84
C ASP A 60 -5.84 3.41 3.76
N GLY A 61 -6.64 4.43 4.10
CA GLY A 61 -7.87 4.27 4.87
C GLY A 61 -8.92 3.39 4.17
N ARG A 62 -9.04 3.46 2.84
CA ARG A 62 -9.93 2.57 2.07
C ARG A 62 -9.44 1.13 2.08
N LEU A 63 -8.14 0.90 1.93
CA LEU A 63 -7.55 -0.43 1.96
C LEU A 63 -7.72 -1.09 3.33
N THR A 64 -7.49 -0.35 4.41
CA THR A 64 -7.74 -0.82 5.78
C THR A 64 -9.22 -1.13 6.00
N ALA A 65 -10.14 -0.28 5.53
CA ALA A 65 -11.58 -0.55 5.62
C ALA A 65 -11.97 -1.81 4.83
N THR A 66 -11.38 -2.06 3.67
CA THR A 66 -11.60 -3.30 2.90
C THR A 66 -11.06 -4.52 3.66
N ALA A 67 -9.88 -4.42 4.28
CA ALA A 67 -9.32 -5.47 5.11
C ALA A 67 -10.22 -5.79 6.31
N GLN A 68 -10.73 -4.78 7.01
CA GLN A 68 -11.67 -4.96 8.13
C GLN A 68 -12.99 -5.61 7.68
N ALA A 69 -13.56 -5.17 6.55
CA ALA A 69 -14.76 -5.77 5.99
C ALA A 69 -14.53 -7.25 5.63
N ALA A 70 -13.37 -7.60 5.09
CA ALA A 70 -12.99 -8.98 4.80
C ALA A 70 -12.86 -9.83 6.09
N GLN A 71 -12.30 -9.26 7.16
CA GLN A 71 -12.24 -9.94 8.47
C GLN A 71 -13.64 -10.21 9.04
N VAL A 72 -14.55 -9.25 8.96
CA VAL A 72 -15.96 -9.44 9.40
C VAL A 72 -16.64 -10.49 8.53
N SER A 73 -16.47 -10.47 7.22
CA SER A 73 -17.01 -11.47 6.30
C SER A 73 -16.47 -12.86 6.62
N ALA A 74 -15.18 -12.97 6.93
CA ALA A 74 -14.54 -14.21 7.32
C ALA A 74 -15.11 -14.78 8.65
N ALA A 75 -15.39 -13.90 9.62
CA ALA A 75 -15.94 -14.30 10.91
C ALA A 75 -17.41 -14.75 10.85
N THR A 76 -18.15 -14.28 9.84
CA THR A 76 -19.58 -14.61 9.65
C THR A 76 -19.84 -15.65 8.57
N ALA A 77 -18.78 -16.13 7.88
CA ALA A 77 -18.93 -17.11 6.81
C ALA A 77 -19.45 -18.46 7.36
N THR A 78 -20.47 -18.98 6.72
CA THR A 78 -20.92 -20.37 6.87
C THR A 78 -19.97 -21.28 6.09
N ASP A 79 -19.84 -22.52 6.47
CA ASP A 79 -18.97 -23.53 5.82
C ASP A 79 -17.45 -23.24 5.90
N THR A 80 -17.01 -22.49 6.91
CA THR A 80 -15.60 -22.12 7.10
C THR A 80 -14.68 -23.34 7.10
N ASP A 81 -15.04 -24.38 7.82
CA ASP A 81 -14.22 -25.59 7.94
C ASP A 81 -14.08 -26.30 6.57
N THR A 82 -15.17 -26.46 5.83
CA THR A 82 -15.14 -27.07 4.49
C THR A 82 -14.25 -26.30 3.52
N ARG A 83 -14.30 -24.97 3.56
CA ARG A 83 -13.46 -24.11 2.70
C ARG A 83 -11.98 -24.18 3.07
N LEU A 84 -11.69 -24.24 4.36
CA LEU A 84 -10.32 -24.41 4.85
C LEU A 84 -9.77 -25.79 4.53
N GLU A 85 -10.60 -26.87 4.67
CA GLU A 85 -10.23 -28.23 4.28
C GLU A 85 -9.92 -28.34 2.77
N ALA A 86 -10.73 -27.71 1.92
CA ALA A 86 -10.48 -27.67 0.48
C ALA A 86 -9.15 -26.96 0.14
N ALA A 87 -8.82 -25.88 0.83
CA ALA A 87 -7.55 -25.18 0.67
C ALA A 87 -6.36 -26.00 1.20
N ASP A 88 -6.53 -26.73 2.31
CA ASP A 88 -5.55 -27.67 2.85
C ASP A 88 -5.28 -28.83 1.87
N GLU A 89 -6.33 -29.36 1.21
CA GLU A 89 -6.19 -30.40 0.19
C GLU A 89 -5.44 -29.89 -1.03
N TYR A 90 -5.77 -28.68 -1.50
CA TYR A 90 -5.04 -28.02 -2.59
C TYR A 90 -3.54 -27.90 -2.23
N ASN A 91 -3.21 -27.44 -1.02
CA ASN A 91 -1.83 -27.30 -0.57
C ASN A 91 -1.10 -28.64 -0.50
N ARG A 92 -1.76 -29.71 -0.07
CA ARG A 92 -1.16 -31.07 -0.06
C ARG A 92 -0.82 -31.57 -1.44
N ARG A 93 -1.70 -31.36 -2.42
CA ARG A 93 -1.45 -31.72 -3.83
C ARG A 93 -0.30 -30.89 -4.41
N LEU A 94 -0.30 -29.58 -4.16
CA LEU A 94 0.75 -28.68 -4.61
C LEU A 94 2.14 -29.10 -4.07
N ALA A 95 2.23 -29.42 -2.78
CA ALA A 95 3.46 -29.90 -2.15
C ALA A 95 3.96 -31.23 -2.76
N ALA A 96 3.06 -32.14 -3.11
CA ALA A 96 3.40 -33.43 -3.73
C ALA A 96 3.90 -33.26 -5.18
N GLN A 97 3.39 -32.28 -5.92
CA GLN A 97 3.73 -32.05 -7.32
C GLN A 97 5.05 -31.28 -7.52
N GLN A 98 5.63 -30.71 -6.46
CA GLN A 98 6.82 -29.85 -6.53
C GLN A 98 6.71 -28.79 -7.64
N VAL A 99 5.54 -28.16 -7.74
CA VAL A 99 5.24 -27.16 -8.76
C VAL A 99 6.35 -26.12 -8.81
N GLN A 100 6.87 -25.85 -10.00
CA GLN A 100 7.79 -24.74 -10.20
C GLN A 100 6.98 -23.45 -10.13
N ILE A 101 7.30 -22.64 -9.14
CA ILE A 101 6.75 -21.28 -9.02
C ILE A 101 7.30 -20.50 -10.22
N GLY A 102 6.42 -19.99 -11.07
CA GLY A 102 6.79 -19.12 -12.18
C GLY A 102 7.56 -17.88 -11.68
N GLU A 103 8.21 -17.16 -12.58
CA GLU A 103 8.85 -15.89 -12.22
C GLU A 103 7.82 -14.98 -11.57
N ILE A 104 8.10 -14.51 -10.37
CA ILE A 104 7.18 -13.64 -9.59
C ILE A 104 6.81 -12.37 -10.37
N ILE A 105 7.73 -11.92 -11.22
CA ILE A 105 7.55 -10.96 -12.31
C ILE A 105 8.57 -11.32 -13.37
N ARG A 106 8.14 -11.58 -14.59
CA ARG A 106 9.06 -11.85 -15.71
C ARG A 106 9.97 -10.64 -15.94
N ALA A 107 11.16 -10.88 -16.51
CA ALA A 107 12.15 -9.83 -16.76
C ALA A 107 11.64 -8.71 -17.69
N ASP A 108 10.60 -9.00 -18.50
CA ASP A 108 9.91 -8.04 -19.36
C ASP A 108 8.82 -7.22 -18.67
N GLY A 109 8.64 -7.41 -17.34
CA GLY A 109 7.60 -6.76 -16.56
C GLY A 109 6.21 -7.38 -16.71
N THR A 110 6.05 -8.43 -17.54
CA THR A 110 4.79 -9.17 -17.63
C THR A 110 4.60 -10.01 -16.38
N ARG A 111 3.36 -10.08 -15.92
CA ARG A 111 2.96 -10.84 -14.73
C ARG A 111 2.33 -12.15 -15.17
N ASP A 112 2.41 -13.15 -14.31
CA ASP A 112 1.72 -14.40 -14.55
C ASP A 112 0.20 -14.15 -14.63
N ALA A 113 -0.36 -14.28 -15.82
CA ALA A 113 -1.79 -14.15 -16.08
C ALA A 113 -2.53 -15.49 -15.93
N ASP A 114 -1.80 -16.60 -15.87
CA ASP A 114 -2.36 -17.96 -15.91
C ASP A 114 -3.25 -18.25 -14.68
N PHE A 115 -3.08 -17.47 -13.58
CA PHE A 115 -3.94 -17.61 -12.40
C PHE A 115 -5.43 -17.30 -12.69
N LYS A 116 -5.75 -16.54 -13.75
CA LYS A 116 -7.14 -16.21 -14.12
C LYS A 116 -7.87 -17.42 -14.74
N ASP A 117 -7.13 -18.29 -15.36
CA ASP A 117 -7.65 -19.49 -16.02
C ASP A 117 -7.73 -20.71 -15.09
N ASP A 118 -7.04 -20.66 -13.92
CA ASP A 118 -7.17 -21.68 -12.89
C ASP A 118 -8.45 -21.50 -12.06
N THR A 119 -9.52 -22.09 -12.54
CA THR A 119 -10.86 -21.97 -11.93
C THR A 119 -10.92 -22.59 -10.52
N GLU A 120 -10.14 -23.64 -10.25
CA GLU A 120 -10.05 -24.23 -8.91
C GLU A 120 -9.43 -23.21 -7.94
N TYR A 121 -8.25 -22.70 -8.27
CA TYR A 121 -7.57 -21.68 -7.48
C TYR A 121 -8.44 -20.46 -7.21
N GLN A 122 -9.13 -19.95 -8.25
CA GLN A 122 -10.01 -18.79 -8.16
C GLN A 122 -11.25 -19.02 -7.25
N SER A 123 -11.68 -20.25 -7.08
CA SER A 123 -12.83 -20.60 -6.25
C SER A 123 -12.49 -20.77 -4.76
N LEU A 124 -11.23 -21.07 -4.46
CA LEU A 124 -10.77 -21.33 -3.09
C LEU A 124 -10.56 -20.04 -2.30
N LEU A 125 -10.91 -20.03 -1.02
CA LEU A 125 -10.73 -18.90 -0.10
C LEU A 125 -11.32 -17.57 -0.59
N ARG A 126 -12.40 -17.59 -1.33
CA ARG A 126 -13.04 -16.39 -1.85
C ARG A 126 -13.99 -15.79 -0.82
N LEU A 127 -13.57 -14.74 -0.10
CA LEU A 127 -14.36 -14.06 0.92
C LEU A 127 -15.40 -13.11 0.34
N ASP A 128 -15.10 -12.50 -0.82
CA ASP A 128 -15.93 -11.49 -1.44
C ASP A 128 -15.90 -11.53 -2.98
N ALA A 129 -16.67 -10.65 -3.61
CA ALA A 129 -16.72 -10.55 -5.07
C ALA A 129 -15.40 -10.04 -5.69
N THR A 130 -14.54 -9.40 -4.91
CA THR A 130 -13.24 -8.87 -5.38
C THR A 130 -12.13 -9.92 -5.36
N GLY A 131 -12.42 -11.14 -4.86
CA GLY A 131 -11.45 -12.24 -4.76
C GLY A 131 -10.50 -12.09 -3.56
N THR A 132 -10.93 -11.45 -2.49
CA THR A 132 -10.16 -11.39 -1.25
C THR A 132 -10.09 -12.77 -0.62
N MET A 133 -8.86 -13.22 -0.31
CA MET A 133 -8.56 -14.51 0.33
C MET A 133 -8.42 -14.38 1.84
N GLY A 134 -7.86 -13.27 2.29
CA GLY A 134 -7.55 -13.00 3.69
C GLY A 134 -6.95 -11.62 3.87
N VAL A 135 -6.43 -11.36 5.04
CA VAL A 135 -5.83 -10.07 5.42
C VAL A 135 -4.44 -10.29 6.02
N LEU A 136 -3.46 -9.53 5.53
CA LEU A 136 -2.12 -9.45 6.11
C LEU A 136 -2.06 -8.27 7.08
N SER A 137 -1.57 -8.51 8.30
CA SER A 137 -1.26 -7.45 9.27
C SER A 137 0.20 -7.50 9.69
N ILE A 138 0.91 -6.36 9.59
CA ILE A 138 2.32 -6.18 10.00
C ILE A 138 2.39 -4.95 10.91
N PRO A 139 2.14 -5.08 12.21
CA PRO A 139 2.07 -3.95 13.14
C PRO A 139 3.33 -3.09 13.16
N ALA A 140 4.51 -3.69 13.03
CA ALA A 140 5.80 -3.00 13.07
C ALA A 140 5.96 -1.89 12.02
N ILE A 141 5.22 -1.97 10.91
CA ILE A 141 5.24 -0.97 9.82
C ILE A 141 3.83 -0.42 9.50
N GLY A 142 2.84 -0.71 10.35
CA GLY A 142 1.47 -0.20 10.21
C GLY A 142 0.72 -0.69 8.98
N VAL A 143 1.01 -1.91 8.51
CA VAL A 143 0.34 -2.51 7.34
C VAL A 143 -0.82 -3.38 7.79
N GLU A 144 -2.01 -3.13 7.23
CA GLU A 144 -3.18 -3.99 7.31
C GLU A 144 -3.89 -3.96 5.95
N LEU A 145 -3.69 -5.01 5.14
CA LEU A 145 -4.06 -5.02 3.72
C LEU A 145 -4.73 -6.33 3.30
N PRO A 146 -5.75 -6.28 2.40
CA PRO A 146 -6.36 -7.47 1.84
C PRO A 146 -5.37 -8.19 0.92
N ILE A 147 -5.41 -9.53 0.97
CA ILE A 147 -4.71 -10.43 0.06
C ILE A 147 -5.72 -10.92 -0.97
N ARG A 148 -5.43 -10.76 -2.25
CA ARG A 148 -6.27 -11.21 -3.36
C ARG A 148 -5.61 -12.31 -4.17
N HIS A 149 -6.39 -13.02 -4.99
CA HIS A 149 -5.89 -14.04 -5.90
C HIS A 149 -4.99 -13.43 -6.99
N GLY A 150 -3.81 -14.02 -7.17
CA GLY A 150 -2.87 -13.67 -8.23
C GLY A 150 -2.09 -12.38 -7.98
N THR A 151 -1.26 -12.02 -8.95
CA THR A 151 -0.37 -10.85 -8.91
C THR A 151 -0.52 -9.98 -10.17
N GLY A 152 -1.70 -9.99 -10.79
CA GLY A 152 -2.03 -9.10 -11.90
C GLY A 152 -1.93 -7.62 -11.52
N ALA A 153 -1.84 -6.73 -12.53
CA ALA A 153 -1.77 -5.30 -12.29
C ALA A 153 -2.98 -4.79 -11.51
N ASP A 154 -4.16 -5.23 -11.90
CA ASP A 154 -5.45 -4.96 -11.28
C ASP A 154 -5.50 -5.37 -9.79
N VAL A 155 -4.77 -6.43 -9.41
CA VAL A 155 -4.68 -6.89 -8.03
C VAL A 155 -3.69 -6.06 -7.22
N LEU A 156 -2.46 -5.91 -7.74
CA LEU A 156 -1.37 -5.24 -7.02
C LEU A 156 -1.54 -3.73 -6.95
N ASP A 157 -2.31 -3.14 -7.87
CA ASP A 157 -2.67 -1.72 -7.81
C ASP A 157 -3.62 -1.43 -6.64
N ASP A 158 -4.40 -2.41 -6.18
CA ASP A 158 -5.40 -2.25 -5.12
C ASP A 158 -5.09 -3.01 -3.81
N GLY A 159 -3.89 -3.54 -3.64
CA GLY A 159 -3.52 -4.25 -2.42
C GLY A 159 -2.39 -5.25 -2.58
N LEU A 160 -2.55 -6.40 -1.94
CA LEU A 160 -1.58 -7.49 -1.99
C LEU A 160 -2.10 -8.64 -2.84
N GLY A 161 -1.21 -9.29 -3.56
CA GLY A 161 -1.50 -10.44 -4.39
C GLY A 161 -0.87 -11.73 -3.86
N HIS A 162 -1.65 -12.81 -3.79
CA HIS A 162 -1.11 -14.15 -3.55
C HIS A 162 -0.48 -14.67 -4.83
N VAL A 163 0.78 -15.10 -4.76
CA VAL A 163 1.52 -15.63 -5.92
C VAL A 163 0.97 -17.00 -6.28
N HIS A 164 0.36 -17.12 -7.45
CA HIS A 164 -0.17 -18.37 -8.00
C HIS A 164 0.93 -19.46 -8.04
N GLY A 165 0.57 -20.70 -7.79
CA GLY A 165 1.52 -21.82 -7.69
C GLY A 165 2.26 -21.90 -6.35
N THR A 166 1.98 -21.00 -5.38
CA THR A 166 2.41 -21.14 -4.00
C THR A 166 1.27 -21.64 -3.11
N SER A 167 1.59 -22.09 -1.88
CA SER A 167 0.56 -22.59 -0.98
C SER A 167 -0.45 -21.51 -0.61
N LEU A 168 -1.73 -21.84 -0.62
CA LEU A 168 -2.79 -20.97 -0.11
C LEU A 168 -2.52 -20.62 1.36
N PRO A 169 -2.94 -19.42 1.82
CA PRO A 169 -2.56 -18.87 3.13
C PRO A 169 -3.37 -19.48 4.30
N VAL A 170 -3.47 -20.80 4.37
CA VAL A 170 -4.15 -21.53 5.47
C VAL A 170 -3.18 -22.15 6.46
N GLY A 171 -1.87 -22.06 6.19
CA GLY A 171 -0.80 -22.62 7.00
C GLY A 171 -0.66 -24.14 6.83
N GLY A 172 0.09 -24.76 7.73
CA GLY A 172 0.29 -26.21 7.75
C GLY A 172 1.72 -26.61 7.39
N LYS A 173 2.09 -27.87 7.75
CA LYS A 173 3.40 -28.40 7.39
C LYS A 173 3.53 -28.60 5.89
N ASN A 174 4.74 -28.40 5.37
CA ASN A 174 5.04 -28.46 3.94
C ASN A 174 4.29 -27.38 3.13
N THR A 175 4.12 -26.20 3.72
CA THR A 175 3.51 -25.05 3.02
C THR A 175 4.48 -23.87 2.96
N ARG A 176 4.35 -23.10 1.88
CA ARG A 176 4.89 -21.75 1.77
C ARG A 176 3.91 -20.89 0.98
N THR A 177 3.23 -20.00 1.66
CA THR A 177 2.46 -18.95 0.99
C THR A 177 3.38 -17.79 0.61
N VAL A 178 3.18 -17.21 -0.58
CA VAL A 178 3.94 -16.05 -1.05
C VAL A 178 2.97 -14.92 -1.37
N ILE A 179 3.22 -13.76 -0.76
CA ILE A 179 2.38 -12.57 -0.90
C ILE A 179 3.24 -11.45 -1.49
N SER A 180 2.80 -10.91 -2.60
CA SER A 180 3.47 -9.82 -3.31
C SER A 180 2.74 -8.50 -3.13
N GLY A 181 3.48 -7.40 -3.03
CA GLY A 181 2.95 -6.05 -3.00
C GLY A 181 3.94 -5.06 -3.59
N HIS A 182 3.43 -3.95 -4.10
CA HIS A 182 4.27 -2.88 -4.63
C HIS A 182 5.07 -2.15 -3.55
N THR A 183 6.24 -1.64 -3.93
CA THR A 183 6.99 -0.62 -3.20
C THR A 183 6.97 0.68 -3.98
N ASN A 184 7.06 1.82 -3.26
CA ASN A 184 7.16 3.17 -3.85
C ASN A 184 6.04 3.51 -4.86
N MET A 185 4.83 2.99 -4.63
CA MET A 185 3.67 3.36 -5.42
C MET A 185 3.14 4.73 -4.96
N GLU A 186 2.98 5.66 -5.91
CA GLU A 186 2.48 7.00 -5.60
C GLU A 186 1.11 6.93 -4.93
N GLY A 187 0.98 7.61 -3.77
CA GLY A 187 -0.26 7.68 -3.01
C GLY A 187 -0.66 6.41 -2.23
N ARG A 188 0.23 5.42 -2.08
CA ARG A 188 -0.04 4.16 -1.35
C ARG A 188 1.18 3.68 -0.58
N THR A 189 0.96 3.19 0.64
CA THR A 189 2.04 2.67 1.49
C THR A 189 2.42 1.23 1.13
N LEU A 190 1.46 0.35 0.88
CA LEU A 190 1.65 -1.06 0.53
C LEU A 190 2.88 -1.70 1.23
N PHE A 191 3.87 -2.18 0.46
CA PHE A 191 5.12 -2.76 0.97
C PHE A 191 6.32 -1.79 0.94
N THR A 192 6.07 -0.48 0.83
CA THR A 192 7.14 0.54 0.78
C THR A 192 8.10 0.47 1.96
N ARG A 193 7.61 0.12 3.15
CA ARG A 193 8.41 0.03 4.39
C ARG A 193 8.82 -1.41 4.76
N LEU A 194 8.70 -2.37 3.83
CA LEU A 194 9.03 -3.78 4.11
C LEU A 194 10.51 -3.99 4.45
N ASP A 195 11.39 -3.12 3.99
CA ASP A 195 12.83 -3.11 4.26
C ASP A 195 13.19 -2.66 5.70
N GLU A 196 12.25 -2.02 6.40
CA GLU A 196 12.43 -1.67 7.82
C GLU A 196 12.30 -2.87 8.75
N LEU A 197 11.70 -3.97 8.29
CA LEU A 197 11.50 -5.15 9.10
C LEU A 197 12.80 -5.82 9.50
N ARG A 198 12.76 -6.49 10.66
CA ARG A 198 13.92 -7.20 11.26
C ARG A 198 13.52 -8.61 11.67
N LYS A 199 14.49 -9.52 11.69
CA LYS A 199 14.29 -10.88 12.25
C LYS A 199 13.78 -10.80 13.67
N GLY A 200 12.86 -11.70 14.03
CA GLY A 200 12.19 -11.75 15.33
C GLY A 200 10.88 -10.97 15.39
N GLN A 201 10.67 -9.95 14.55
CA GLN A 201 9.38 -9.28 14.43
C GLN A 201 8.33 -10.22 13.83
N THR A 202 7.06 -9.87 14.00
CA THR A 202 5.95 -10.74 13.66
C THR A 202 4.98 -10.08 12.68
N PHE A 203 4.27 -10.91 11.94
CA PHE A 203 3.10 -10.53 11.15
C PHE A 203 2.05 -11.63 11.23
N THR A 204 0.82 -11.31 10.87
CA THR A 204 -0.28 -12.27 10.87
C THR A 204 -0.98 -12.32 9.53
N ILE A 205 -1.56 -13.47 9.23
CA ILE A 205 -2.49 -13.65 8.11
C ILE A 205 -3.82 -14.13 8.70
N GLY A 206 -4.86 -13.32 8.55
CA GLY A 206 -6.23 -13.68 8.90
C GLY A 206 -6.94 -14.28 7.70
N VAL A 207 -7.50 -15.50 7.85
CA VAL A 207 -8.24 -16.20 6.81
C VAL A 207 -9.40 -16.98 7.42
N TYR A 208 -10.62 -16.75 6.99
CA TYR A 208 -11.82 -17.44 7.45
C TYR A 208 -11.87 -17.64 8.97
N GLY A 209 -11.65 -16.57 9.74
CA GLY A 209 -11.65 -16.59 11.21
C GLY A 209 -10.40 -17.21 11.87
N ARG A 210 -9.49 -17.82 11.11
CA ARG A 210 -8.18 -18.23 11.61
C ARG A 210 -7.21 -17.09 11.59
N VAL A 211 -6.38 -16.92 12.63
CA VAL A 211 -5.24 -16.01 12.64
C VAL A 211 -3.95 -16.81 12.66
N LEU A 212 -3.17 -16.68 11.60
CA LEU A 212 -1.91 -17.37 11.43
C LEU A 212 -0.77 -16.42 11.82
N HIS A 213 -0.02 -16.77 12.89
CA HIS A 213 1.08 -15.94 13.38
C HIS A 213 2.42 -16.42 12.81
N TYR A 214 3.17 -15.50 12.22
CA TYR A 214 4.48 -15.76 11.64
C TYR A 214 5.54 -14.88 12.29
N ARG A 215 6.69 -15.48 12.66
CA ARG A 215 7.86 -14.75 13.15
C ARG A 215 8.91 -14.69 12.05
N ILE A 216 9.43 -13.52 11.77
CA ILE A 216 10.42 -13.30 10.71
C ILE A 216 11.73 -14.01 11.07
N THR A 217 12.10 -14.98 10.25
CA THR A 217 13.32 -15.79 10.39
C THR A 217 14.35 -15.48 9.32
N GLY A 218 13.95 -14.92 8.18
CA GLY A 218 14.82 -14.61 7.06
C GLY A 218 14.45 -13.30 6.35
N ILE A 219 15.48 -12.51 6.00
CA ILE A 219 15.37 -11.34 5.14
C ILE A 219 16.47 -11.46 4.11
N ARG A 220 16.12 -11.39 2.83
CA ARG A 220 17.05 -11.62 1.74
C ARG A 220 16.70 -10.76 0.52
N ILE A 221 17.71 -10.25 -0.16
CA ILE A 221 17.58 -9.61 -1.46
C ILE A 221 18.05 -10.60 -2.53
N THR A 222 17.27 -10.78 -3.58
CA THR A 222 17.54 -11.75 -4.63
C THR A 222 17.16 -11.24 -6.02
N SER A 223 17.50 -12.00 -7.05
CA SER A 223 17.04 -11.77 -8.43
C SER A 223 15.57 -12.16 -8.59
N PRO A 224 14.80 -11.51 -9.49
CA PRO A 224 13.44 -11.93 -9.84
C PRO A 224 13.37 -13.39 -10.35
N LYS A 225 14.46 -13.90 -10.92
CA LYS A 225 14.55 -15.27 -11.46
C LYS A 225 14.86 -16.33 -10.41
N ASP A 226 15.19 -15.95 -9.18
CA ASP A 226 15.51 -16.89 -8.09
C ASP A 226 14.22 -17.39 -7.43
N THR A 227 13.54 -18.30 -8.08
CA THR A 227 12.33 -18.96 -7.57
C THR A 227 12.63 -20.03 -6.52
N ASP A 228 13.87 -20.52 -6.44
CA ASP A 228 14.29 -21.51 -5.44
C ASP A 228 14.12 -20.99 -4.02
N ALA A 229 14.27 -19.68 -3.82
CA ALA A 229 14.03 -19.02 -2.54
C ALA A 229 12.58 -19.15 -2.04
N LEU A 230 11.65 -19.49 -2.94
CA LEU A 230 10.21 -19.57 -2.66
C LEU A 230 9.70 -21.01 -2.60
N ARG A 231 10.55 -22.01 -2.78
CA ARG A 231 10.16 -23.42 -2.72
C ARG A 231 9.63 -23.81 -1.33
N ILE A 232 8.68 -24.72 -1.32
CA ILE A 232 8.19 -25.37 -0.12
C ILE A 232 9.37 -26.09 0.55
N GLN A 233 9.50 -25.94 1.85
CA GLN A 233 10.51 -26.63 2.65
C GLN A 233 9.83 -27.73 3.48
N PRO A 234 10.30 -29.00 3.38
CA PRO A 234 9.71 -30.09 4.11
C PRO A 234 9.63 -29.85 5.64
N GLY A 235 8.48 -30.15 6.20
CA GLY A 235 8.23 -30.01 7.64
C GLY A 235 7.93 -28.59 8.11
N ARG A 236 8.11 -27.57 7.29
CA ARG A 236 7.95 -26.15 7.70
C ARG A 236 6.62 -25.57 7.21
N ASP A 237 6.14 -24.58 7.96
CA ASP A 237 5.02 -23.70 7.63
C ASP A 237 5.56 -22.29 7.46
N LEU A 238 5.67 -21.81 6.23
CA LEU A 238 6.33 -20.57 5.89
C LEU A 238 5.38 -19.61 5.16
N ALA A 239 5.53 -18.32 5.46
CA ALA A 239 4.97 -17.23 4.67
C ALA A 239 6.09 -16.30 4.23
N THR A 240 6.09 -15.89 2.95
CA THR A 240 7.11 -15.00 2.38
C THR A 240 6.44 -13.78 1.76
N LEU A 241 6.84 -12.60 2.23
CA LEU A 241 6.42 -11.31 1.69
C LEU A 241 7.45 -10.86 0.65
N VAL A 242 7.00 -10.40 -0.51
CA VAL A 242 7.85 -10.07 -1.65
C VAL A 242 7.54 -8.67 -2.16
N THR A 243 8.58 -7.87 -2.36
CA THR A 243 8.48 -6.57 -3.02
C THR A 243 9.72 -6.26 -3.87
N CYS A 244 9.66 -5.21 -4.67
CA CYS A 244 10.82 -4.68 -5.38
C CYS A 244 11.72 -3.88 -4.43
N THR A 245 13.05 -3.86 -4.67
CA THR A 245 13.97 -3.06 -3.86
C THR A 245 14.33 -1.71 -4.48
N ASP A 246 14.05 -1.55 -5.77
CA ASP A 246 14.44 -0.38 -6.56
C ASP A 246 13.39 -0.04 -7.62
N THR A 247 13.47 1.17 -8.15
CA THR A 247 12.61 1.64 -9.24
C THR A 247 12.84 0.90 -10.57
N GLY A 248 13.99 0.21 -10.70
CA GLY A 248 14.35 -0.57 -11.89
C GLY A 248 13.83 -2.02 -11.90
N ASN A 249 13.11 -2.44 -10.84
CA ASN A 249 12.59 -3.81 -10.70
C ASN A 249 13.64 -4.93 -10.83
N SER A 250 14.92 -4.61 -10.64
CA SER A 250 16.04 -5.52 -10.88
C SER A 250 16.24 -6.55 -9.76
N ARG A 251 15.73 -6.27 -8.56
CA ARG A 251 15.92 -7.10 -7.36
C ARG A 251 14.63 -7.22 -6.56
N ARG A 252 14.53 -8.30 -5.79
CA ARG A 252 13.40 -8.58 -4.90
C ARG A 252 13.87 -8.64 -3.45
N LEU A 253 13.15 -7.97 -2.57
CA LEU A 253 13.23 -8.15 -1.13
C LEU A 253 12.28 -9.28 -0.75
N LEU A 254 12.80 -10.29 -0.08
CA LEU A 254 12.05 -11.40 0.49
C LEU A 254 12.13 -11.32 2.01
N VAL A 255 10.98 -11.23 2.67
CA VAL A 255 10.85 -11.33 4.12
C VAL A 255 10.11 -12.61 4.43
N THR A 256 10.80 -13.60 4.99
CA THR A 256 10.25 -14.92 5.30
C THR A 256 9.96 -15.04 6.78
N GLY A 257 8.71 -15.37 7.11
CA GLY A 257 8.27 -15.76 8.44
C GLY A 257 8.01 -17.24 8.53
N GLU A 258 8.25 -17.81 9.70
CA GLU A 258 7.90 -19.18 10.07
C GLU A 258 6.77 -19.16 11.09
N ARG A 259 5.82 -20.07 10.91
CA ARG A 259 4.66 -20.24 11.78
C ARG A 259 5.09 -20.46 13.22
N TYR A 260 4.44 -19.78 14.16
CA TYR A 260 4.62 -20.00 15.59
C TYR A 260 3.29 -19.87 16.35
N THR A 261 3.23 -20.40 17.56
CA THR A 261 2.12 -20.18 18.47
C THR A 261 2.51 -19.06 19.44
N PRO A 262 1.78 -17.92 19.45
CA PRO A 262 2.10 -16.82 20.35
C PRO A 262 1.89 -17.24 21.81
N THR A 263 2.70 -16.70 22.70
CA THR A 263 2.50 -16.81 24.14
C THR A 263 1.31 -15.95 24.58
N PRO A 264 0.70 -16.23 25.76
CA PRO A 264 -0.40 -15.40 26.27
C PRO A 264 -0.05 -13.91 26.45
N SER A 265 1.21 -13.58 26.68
CA SER A 265 1.69 -12.19 26.74
C SER A 265 1.72 -11.54 25.36
N GLU A 266 2.23 -12.23 24.35
CA GLU A 266 2.28 -11.75 22.97
C GLU A 266 0.87 -11.56 22.38
N THR A 267 -0.09 -12.42 22.76
CA THR A 267 -1.48 -12.28 22.31
C THR A 267 -2.14 -10.98 22.81
N ARG A 268 -1.77 -10.50 24.00
CA ARG A 268 -2.31 -9.25 24.57
C ARG A 268 -1.75 -7.98 23.92
N GLU A 269 -0.55 -8.06 23.33
CA GLU A 269 0.08 -6.91 22.66
C GLU A 269 -0.37 -6.75 21.20
N ILE A 270 -0.91 -7.82 20.61
CA ILE A 270 -1.34 -7.87 19.20
C ILE A 270 -2.85 -7.57 19.03
N GLY A 271 -3.65 -7.65 20.07
CA GLY A 271 -5.09 -7.37 20.11
C GLY A 271 -5.39 -6.01 20.69
#